data_4cf458dcf0585ad5501e90abaf9a5c63
#
_entry.id   4cf458dcf0585ad5501e90abaf9a5c63
#
_cell.length_a   1.000
_cell.length_b   1.000
_cell.length_c   1.000
_cell.angle_alpha   90.00
_cell.angle_beta   90.00
_cell.angle_gamma   90.00
#
_symmetry.space_group_name_H-M   'P 1'
#
loop_
_entity.id
_entity.type
_entity.pdbx_description
1 polymer ?
#
loop_
_entity_poly.entity_id
_entity_poly.type
_entity_poly.pdbx_seq_one_letter_code
_entity_poly.pdbx_strand_id
1 'polypeptide(L)'
;MNVIVCMKQVPDTETLIKIKPDGSGIVTEDIKYVMNPYCEFAVEESLRIKEKHGGQSILITMGSAKAVEALRTGLAMGSDRSIHLNDVAFEGADGFATAKALAEAIKKETYDLILCGKQAVDDDMAQVGPALAELLGLPHVTLITKLEFSADKKKAKVEREIEGGKEVIEVNLPAVFTCQKGLNEPRYASLPGIMKAKKKEVKAINLAALGLPADQVGAAGAKTKINKYMPPPSRPPGKIVSGEVLEAAQKLVKLLREEAKVV
;
A
#
# COMPACT_ATOMS: atom_id res chain seq x y z
N MET A 1 10.57 10.61 16.77
CA MET A 1 10.49 10.76 15.31
C MET A 1 9.03 10.75 14.89
N ASN A 2 8.63 11.69 14.08
CA ASN A 2 7.28 11.76 13.52
C ASN A 2 7.23 10.98 12.21
N VAL A 3 6.41 9.94 12.16
CA VAL A 3 6.29 9.07 10.99
C VAL A 3 4.90 9.22 10.40
N ILE A 4 4.82 9.59 9.12
CA ILE A 4 3.57 9.58 8.36
C ILE A 4 3.46 8.25 7.63
N VAL A 5 2.31 7.59 7.73
CA VAL A 5 2.01 6.34 7.04
C VAL A 5 0.90 6.57 6.03
N CYS A 6 1.25 6.48 4.74
CA CYS A 6 0.27 6.45 3.68
C CYS A 6 -0.34 5.06 3.58
N MET A 7 -1.63 4.96 3.80
CA MET A 7 -2.35 3.68 3.76
C MET A 7 -3.52 3.73 2.79
N LYS A 8 -3.92 2.57 2.29
CA LYS A 8 -5.07 2.41 1.39
C LYS A 8 -6.08 1.45 1.99
N GLN A 9 -7.36 1.74 1.82
CA GLN A 9 -8.43 0.77 2.00
C GLN A 9 -8.63 0.00 0.70
N VAL A 10 -8.72 -1.32 0.78
CA VAL A 10 -8.90 -2.23 -0.35
C VAL A 10 -9.99 -3.25 -0.06
N PRO A 11 -10.58 -3.89 -1.08
CA PRO A 11 -11.39 -5.09 -0.87
C PRO A 11 -10.59 -6.15 -0.11
N ASP A 12 -11.24 -6.86 0.81
CA ASP A 12 -10.63 -7.99 1.51
C ASP A 12 -10.12 -9.02 0.47
N THR A 13 -8.94 -9.58 0.69
CA THR A 13 -8.30 -10.53 -0.23
C THR A 13 -9.10 -11.83 -0.45
N GLU A 14 -10.04 -12.13 0.44
CA GLU A 14 -10.96 -13.25 0.30
C GLU A 14 -12.21 -12.91 -0.55
N THR A 15 -12.34 -11.65 -1.00
CA THR A 15 -13.51 -11.20 -1.76
C THR A 15 -13.51 -11.78 -3.16
N LEU A 16 -14.58 -12.44 -3.55
CA LEU A 16 -14.84 -12.82 -4.94
C LEU A 16 -15.26 -11.59 -5.74
N ILE A 17 -14.32 -10.99 -6.46
CA ILE A 17 -14.58 -9.79 -7.26
C ILE A 17 -15.48 -10.11 -8.44
N LYS A 18 -16.62 -9.42 -8.54
CA LYS A 18 -17.53 -9.44 -9.66
C LYS A 18 -17.39 -8.18 -10.49
N ILE A 19 -17.21 -8.32 -11.79
CA ILE A 19 -17.14 -7.19 -12.73
C ILE A 19 -18.54 -6.83 -13.18
N LYS A 20 -18.84 -5.54 -13.29
CA LYS A 20 -20.12 -5.07 -13.84
C LYS A 20 -20.29 -5.54 -15.29
N PRO A 21 -21.53 -5.82 -15.75
CA PRO A 21 -21.76 -6.34 -17.10
C PRO A 21 -21.19 -5.47 -18.22
N ASP A 22 -21.15 -4.17 -18.04
CA ASP A 22 -20.60 -3.20 -19.00
C ASP A 22 -19.06 -3.07 -18.93
N GLY A 23 -18.43 -3.70 -17.93
CA GLY A 23 -16.98 -3.60 -17.68
C GLY A 23 -16.52 -2.25 -17.13
N SER A 24 -17.43 -1.38 -16.67
CA SER A 24 -17.09 -0.05 -16.13
C SER A 24 -16.44 -0.09 -14.76
N GLY A 25 -16.50 -1.20 -14.05
CA GLY A 25 -15.97 -1.34 -12.71
C GLY A 25 -16.32 -2.68 -12.08
N ILE A 26 -16.10 -2.78 -10.78
CA ILE A 26 -16.52 -3.92 -9.97
C ILE A 26 -17.86 -3.65 -9.30
N VAL A 27 -18.58 -4.73 -8.97
CA VAL A 27 -19.77 -4.70 -8.12
C VAL A 27 -19.31 -4.50 -6.69
N THR A 28 -19.74 -3.42 -6.04
CA THR A 28 -19.25 -3.00 -4.71
C THR A 28 -20.19 -3.33 -3.57
N GLU A 29 -21.39 -3.81 -3.88
CA GLU A 29 -22.34 -4.32 -2.91
C GLU A 29 -21.75 -5.56 -2.22
N ASP A 30 -21.88 -5.63 -0.92
CA ASP A 30 -21.40 -6.73 -0.07
C ASP A 30 -19.87 -6.93 -0.01
N ILE A 31 -19.09 -6.01 -0.57
CA ILE A 31 -17.63 -6.06 -0.40
C ILE A 31 -17.27 -5.62 1.02
N LYS A 32 -16.58 -6.50 1.73
CA LYS A 32 -15.86 -6.14 2.94
C LYS A 32 -14.55 -5.45 2.56
N TYR A 33 -14.31 -4.27 3.13
CA TYR A 33 -13.09 -3.50 2.93
C TYR A 33 -12.18 -3.60 4.15
N VAL A 34 -10.87 -3.67 3.92
CA VAL A 34 -9.84 -3.79 4.95
C VAL A 34 -8.71 -2.80 4.67
N MET A 35 -7.82 -2.59 5.65
CA MET A 35 -6.53 -1.97 5.40
C MET A 35 -5.73 -2.87 4.45
N ASN A 36 -5.08 -2.27 3.45
CA ASN A 36 -4.20 -3.02 2.55
C ASN A 36 -3.10 -3.75 3.35
N PRO A 37 -2.92 -5.07 3.17
CA PRO A 37 -1.96 -5.87 3.94
C PRO A 37 -0.54 -5.31 3.97
N TYR A 38 -0.05 -4.75 2.86
CA TYR A 38 1.27 -4.10 2.86
C TYR A 38 1.31 -2.80 3.68
N CYS A 39 0.18 -2.13 3.86
CA CYS A 39 0.10 -0.95 4.72
C CYS A 39 0.18 -1.33 6.21
N GLU A 40 -0.23 -2.54 6.60
CA GLU A 40 -0.10 -3.01 7.98
C GLU A 40 1.36 -3.09 8.42
N PHE A 41 2.28 -3.52 7.53
CA PHE A 41 3.73 -3.49 7.82
C PHE A 41 4.24 -2.07 8.02
N ALA A 42 3.76 -1.10 7.22
CA ALA A 42 4.13 0.31 7.36
C ALA A 42 3.61 0.90 8.67
N VAL A 43 2.36 0.59 9.06
CA VAL A 43 1.78 1.01 10.35
C VAL A 43 2.58 0.42 11.50
N GLU A 44 2.83 -0.88 11.51
CA GLU A 44 3.61 -1.55 12.55
C GLU A 44 5.00 -0.94 12.69
N GLU A 45 5.69 -0.70 11.57
CA GLU A 45 7.02 -0.10 11.61
C GLU A 45 6.99 1.30 12.22
N SER A 46 5.99 2.11 11.88
CA SER A 46 5.80 3.45 12.47
C SER A 46 5.60 3.39 13.99
N LEU A 47 4.90 2.37 14.48
CA LEU A 47 4.67 2.14 15.91
C LEU A 47 5.97 1.73 16.61
N ARG A 48 6.75 0.81 16.02
CA ARG A 48 8.07 0.41 16.56
C ARG A 48 9.05 1.58 16.61
N ILE A 49 9.07 2.43 15.58
CA ILE A 49 9.88 3.65 15.56
C ILE A 49 9.46 4.60 16.69
N LYS A 50 8.16 4.84 16.84
CA LYS A 50 7.61 5.67 17.91
C LYS A 50 7.95 5.12 19.29
N GLU A 51 7.78 3.82 19.51
CA GLU A 51 8.09 3.16 20.79
C GLU A 51 9.55 3.28 21.15
N LYS A 52 10.44 3.16 20.18
CA LYS A 52 11.90 3.22 20.39
C LYS A 52 12.46 4.63 20.47
N HIS A 53 11.91 5.57 19.71
CA HIS A 53 12.50 6.90 19.50
C HIS A 53 11.62 8.07 19.95
N GLY A 54 10.40 7.79 20.43
CA GLY A 54 9.39 8.82 20.71
C GLY A 54 8.81 9.44 19.44
N GLY A 55 7.96 10.46 19.61
CA GLY A 55 7.28 11.15 18.51
C GLY A 55 5.89 10.60 18.21
N GLN A 56 5.43 10.72 16.98
CA GLN A 56 4.07 10.37 16.56
C GLN A 56 4.04 9.44 15.38
N SER A 57 3.03 8.54 15.34
CA SER A 57 2.60 7.78 14.18
C SER A 57 1.31 8.40 13.65
N ILE A 58 1.36 8.94 12.43
CA ILE A 58 0.27 9.69 11.79
C ILE A 58 -0.16 8.93 10.54
N LEU A 59 -1.43 8.54 10.47
CA LEU A 59 -1.96 7.87 9.29
C LEU A 59 -2.52 8.89 8.29
N ILE A 60 -2.34 8.63 7.00
CA ILE A 60 -2.98 9.41 5.95
C ILE A 60 -3.55 8.48 4.87
N THR A 61 -4.77 8.76 4.43
CA THR A 61 -5.41 8.07 3.30
C THR A 61 -6.20 9.05 2.44
N MET A 62 -6.34 8.73 1.18
CA MET A 62 -7.31 9.34 0.27
C MET A 62 -8.34 8.29 -0.12
N GLY A 63 -9.61 8.62 -0.03
CA GLY A 63 -10.68 7.68 -0.37
C GLY A 63 -12.06 8.15 0.06
N SER A 64 -13.05 7.32 -0.24
CA SER A 64 -14.44 7.57 0.14
C SER A 64 -14.63 7.63 1.67
N ALA A 65 -15.80 8.04 2.13
CA ALA A 65 -16.12 8.07 3.55
C ALA A 65 -15.91 6.73 4.26
N LYS A 66 -16.01 5.60 3.55
CA LYS A 66 -15.76 4.25 4.09
C LYS A 66 -14.29 4.03 4.50
N ALA A 67 -13.34 4.78 3.94
CA ALA A 67 -11.92 4.63 4.26
C ALA A 67 -11.60 4.95 5.74
N VAL A 68 -12.50 5.64 6.44
CA VAL A 68 -12.40 5.86 7.90
C VAL A 68 -12.32 4.54 8.67
N GLU A 69 -12.94 3.47 8.22
CA GLU A 69 -12.89 2.16 8.89
C GLU A 69 -11.45 1.60 8.93
N ALA A 70 -10.74 1.68 7.80
CA ALA A 70 -9.34 1.27 7.74
C ALA A 70 -8.43 2.20 8.58
N LEU A 71 -8.68 3.52 8.60
CA LEU A 71 -7.98 4.43 9.51
C LEU A 71 -8.21 4.05 10.97
N ARG A 72 -9.46 3.71 11.35
CA ARG A 72 -9.78 3.26 12.71
C ARG A 72 -9.04 1.99 13.10
N THR A 73 -8.81 1.07 12.16
CA THR A 73 -7.98 -0.12 12.39
C THR A 73 -6.54 0.27 12.74
N GLY A 74 -5.89 1.13 11.98
CA GLY A 74 -4.52 1.58 12.28
C GLY A 74 -4.42 2.41 13.56
N LEU A 75 -5.44 3.23 13.86
CA LEU A 75 -5.54 3.94 15.14
C LEU A 75 -5.69 2.98 16.32
N ALA A 76 -6.39 1.85 16.12
CA ALA A 76 -6.56 0.81 17.13
C ALA A 76 -5.27 -0.01 17.35
N MET A 77 -4.44 -0.18 16.32
CA MET A 77 -3.09 -0.74 16.44
C MET A 77 -2.17 0.13 17.31
N GLY A 78 -2.39 1.46 17.34
CA GLY A 78 -1.59 2.33 18.21
C GLY A 78 -1.22 3.71 17.64
N SER A 79 -1.50 3.99 16.36
CA SER A 79 -1.23 5.30 15.75
C SER A 79 -1.97 6.42 16.48
N ASP A 80 -1.41 7.63 16.47
CA ASP A 80 -1.87 8.73 17.33
C ASP A 80 -3.08 9.46 16.77
N ARG A 81 -3.04 9.82 15.50
CA ARG A 81 -4.08 10.53 14.75
C ARG A 81 -4.08 10.15 13.29
N SER A 82 -5.07 10.60 12.55
CA SER A 82 -5.15 10.34 11.12
C SER A 82 -5.67 11.54 10.33
N ILE A 83 -5.33 11.54 9.03
CA ILE A 83 -5.75 12.52 8.04
C ILE A 83 -6.50 11.74 6.94
N HIS A 84 -7.69 12.21 6.61
CA HIS A 84 -8.53 11.61 5.58
C HIS A 84 -8.79 12.62 4.48
N LEU A 85 -8.20 12.42 3.32
CA LEU A 85 -8.53 13.19 2.12
C LEU A 85 -9.82 12.62 1.53
N ASN A 86 -10.92 13.35 1.70
CA ASN A 86 -12.24 12.91 1.30
C ASN A 86 -12.99 14.05 0.61
N ASP A 87 -13.16 13.91 -0.70
CA ASP A 87 -13.94 14.80 -1.56
C ASP A 87 -14.31 14.03 -2.82
N VAL A 88 -15.46 14.31 -3.39
CA VAL A 88 -15.88 13.75 -4.68
C VAL A 88 -14.87 14.10 -5.80
N ALA A 89 -14.20 15.23 -5.69
CA ALA A 89 -13.16 15.65 -6.63
C ALA A 89 -11.93 14.72 -6.68
N PHE A 90 -11.74 13.86 -5.67
CA PHE A 90 -10.65 12.89 -5.66
C PHE A 90 -11.00 11.57 -6.36
N GLU A 91 -12.25 11.38 -6.74
CA GLU A 91 -12.69 10.14 -7.39
C GLU A 91 -12.03 9.96 -8.76
N GLY A 92 -11.71 8.70 -9.09
CA GLY A 92 -11.07 8.35 -10.36
C GLY A 92 -9.57 8.73 -10.46
N ALA A 93 -8.94 9.13 -9.34
CA ALA A 93 -7.50 9.36 -9.31
C ALA A 93 -6.73 8.08 -9.61
N ASP A 94 -5.69 8.21 -10.42
CA ASP A 94 -4.64 7.19 -10.56
C ASP A 94 -3.55 7.35 -9.49
N GLY A 95 -2.50 6.53 -9.56
CA GLY A 95 -1.39 6.60 -8.60
C GLY A 95 -0.70 7.96 -8.56
N PHE A 96 -0.60 8.65 -9.70
CA PHE A 96 0.03 9.98 -9.78
C PHE A 96 -0.83 11.06 -9.13
N ALA A 97 -2.11 11.15 -9.48
CA ALA A 97 -3.04 12.13 -8.91
C ALA A 97 -3.22 11.89 -7.40
N THR A 98 -3.24 10.62 -6.97
CA THR A 98 -3.24 10.24 -5.55
C THR A 98 -1.99 10.74 -4.83
N ALA A 99 -0.81 10.47 -5.38
CA ALA A 99 0.46 10.92 -4.80
C ALA A 99 0.51 12.45 -4.68
N LYS A 100 -0.01 13.17 -5.67
CA LYS A 100 -0.07 14.63 -5.66
C LYS A 100 -0.95 15.18 -4.54
N ALA A 101 -2.14 14.64 -4.36
CA ALA A 101 -3.04 15.03 -3.26
C ALA A 101 -2.43 14.72 -1.89
N LEU A 102 -1.81 13.54 -1.74
CA LEU A 102 -1.10 13.17 -0.52
C LEU A 102 0.09 14.09 -0.24
N ALA A 103 0.89 14.43 -1.26
CA ALA A 103 2.04 15.33 -1.11
C ALA A 103 1.62 16.69 -0.57
N GLU A 104 0.55 17.30 -1.10
CA GLU A 104 0.06 18.60 -0.63
C GLU A 104 -0.47 18.56 0.81
N ALA A 105 -1.08 17.46 1.22
CA ALA A 105 -1.47 17.29 2.61
C ALA A 105 -0.26 17.11 3.53
N ILE A 106 0.72 16.31 3.12
CA ILE A 106 1.93 16.00 3.88
C ILE A 106 2.83 17.22 4.05
N LYS A 107 2.91 18.12 3.07
CA LYS A 107 3.66 19.39 3.18
C LYS A 107 3.17 20.29 4.32
N LYS A 108 1.94 20.08 4.80
CA LYS A 108 1.35 20.83 5.93
C LYS A 108 1.64 20.19 7.30
N GLU A 109 2.35 19.07 7.31
CA GLU A 109 2.67 18.30 8.52
C GLU A 109 4.18 18.32 8.81
N THR A 110 4.54 18.07 10.06
CA THR A 110 5.95 17.88 10.45
C THR A 110 6.25 16.39 10.51
N TYR A 111 7.27 15.95 9.76
CA TYR A 111 7.64 14.55 9.69
C TYR A 111 9.16 14.36 9.53
N ASP A 112 9.64 13.22 10.01
CA ASP A 112 11.03 12.76 9.85
C ASP A 112 11.12 11.62 8.84
N LEU A 113 9.99 10.91 8.59
CA LEU A 113 9.93 9.74 7.74
C LEU A 113 8.51 9.56 7.20
N ILE A 114 8.42 9.07 5.95
CA ILE A 114 7.15 8.67 5.34
C ILE A 114 7.26 7.17 4.99
N LEU A 115 6.27 6.39 5.42
CA LEU A 115 6.15 4.98 5.11
C LEU A 115 4.90 4.72 4.25
N CYS A 116 5.02 3.84 3.28
CA CYS A 116 3.91 3.34 2.46
C CYS A 116 3.94 1.81 2.46
N GLY A 117 2.83 1.15 2.22
CA GLY A 117 2.88 -0.23 1.75
C GLY A 117 3.53 -0.29 0.36
N LYS A 118 4.23 -1.37 0.04
CA LYS A 118 4.93 -1.48 -1.27
C LYS A 118 4.00 -1.30 -2.46
N GLN A 119 2.79 -1.79 -2.34
CA GLN A 119 1.74 -1.76 -3.36
C GLN A 119 0.38 -2.00 -2.69
N ALA A 120 -0.70 -1.76 -3.41
CA ALA A 120 -2.04 -2.15 -3.00
C ALA A 120 -2.44 -3.46 -3.69
N VAL A 121 -3.06 -4.40 -2.96
CA VAL A 121 -3.41 -5.74 -3.49
C VAL A 121 -4.57 -5.72 -4.49
N ASP A 122 -5.23 -4.58 -4.65
CA ASP A 122 -6.34 -4.40 -5.59
C ASP A 122 -5.88 -3.97 -6.99
N ASP A 123 -4.77 -3.21 -7.10
CA ASP A 123 -4.28 -2.68 -8.38
C ASP A 123 -2.82 -3.04 -8.70
N ASP A 124 -2.05 -3.45 -7.70
CA ASP A 124 -0.62 -3.85 -7.79
C ASP A 124 0.31 -2.84 -8.48
N MET A 125 -0.10 -1.57 -8.61
CA MET A 125 0.63 -0.57 -9.39
C MET A 125 1.95 -0.12 -8.77
N ALA A 126 2.11 -0.20 -7.44
CA ALA A 126 3.33 0.18 -6.70
C ALA A 126 3.87 1.61 -6.97
N GLN A 127 3.04 2.53 -7.45
CA GLN A 127 3.46 3.84 -7.96
C GLN A 127 3.42 4.96 -6.92
N VAL A 128 2.49 4.90 -5.95
CA VAL A 128 2.21 6.05 -5.06
C VAL A 128 3.43 6.42 -4.22
N GLY A 129 4.14 5.45 -3.63
CA GLY A 129 5.33 5.73 -2.81
C GLY A 129 6.43 6.48 -3.56
N PRO A 130 6.94 5.94 -4.69
CA PRO A 130 7.94 6.62 -5.52
C PRO A 130 7.49 7.98 -6.06
N ALA A 131 6.25 8.08 -6.55
CA ALA A 131 5.69 9.34 -7.06
C ALA A 131 5.57 10.41 -5.94
N LEU A 132 5.18 9.98 -4.74
CA LEU A 132 5.12 10.86 -3.56
C LEU A 132 6.50 11.40 -3.20
N ALA A 133 7.53 10.55 -3.22
CA ALA A 133 8.90 10.96 -2.93
C ALA A 133 9.39 12.02 -3.92
N GLU A 134 9.17 11.81 -5.21
CA GLU A 134 9.54 12.76 -6.26
C GLU A 134 8.82 14.11 -6.07
N LEU A 135 7.51 14.09 -5.79
CA LEU A 135 6.70 15.29 -5.59
C LEU A 135 7.07 16.08 -4.31
N LEU A 136 7.68 15.40 -3.34
CA LEU A 136 8.21 16.01 -2.12
C LEU A 136 9.70 16.37 -2.20
N GLY A 137 10.40 15.98 -3.28
CA GLY A 137 11.84 16.16 -3.43
C GLY A 137 12.66 15.34 -2.43
N LEU A 138 12.17 14.15 -2.05
CA LEU A 138 12.76 13.27 -1.04
C LEU A 138 13.41 12.03 -1.66
N PRO A 139 14.51 11.53 -1.08
CA PRO A 139 15.02 10.22 -1.44
C PRO A 139 14.01 9.12 -1.09
N HIS A 140 14.03 8.01 -1.83
CA HIS A 140 13.18 6.87 -1.53
C HIS A 140 13.87 5.53 -1.74
N VAL A 141 13.45 4.53 -0.99
CA VAL A 141 13.78 3.12 -1.23
C VAL A 141 12.51 2.29 -1.17
N THR A 142 12.32 1.47 -2.21
CA THR A 142 11.15 0.59 -2.31
C THR A 142 11.45 -0.80 -1.75
N LEU A 143 10.39 -1.51 -1.31
CA LEU A 143 10.43 -2.93 -0.94
C LEU A 143 11.36 -3.23 0.26
N ILE A 144 11.44 -2.32 1.24
CA ILE A 144 12.34 -2.51 2.38
C ILE A 144 11.90 -3.68 3.26
N THR A 145 12.87 -4.50 3.67
CA THR A 145 12.70 -5.63 4.59
C THR A 145 13.49 -5.45 5.90
N LYS A 146 14.27 -4.36 6.01
CA LYS A 146 14.95 -3.97 7.25
C LYS A 146 15.17 -2.48 7.28
N LEU A 147 15.11 -1.88 8.48
CA LEU A 147 15.29 -0.45 8.72
C LEU A 147 16.07 -0.23 10.02
N GLU A 148 17.18 0.47 9.93
CA GLU A 148 18.00 0.89 11.05
C GLU A 148 18.31 2.39 10.92
N PHE A 149 18.42 3.10 12.04
CA PHE A 149 18.76 4.54 12.04
C PHE A 149 20.16 4.78 12.57
N SER A 150 20.84 5.80 12.02
CA SER A 150 22.05 6.34 12.63
C SER A 150 21.79 6.89 14.04
N ALA A 151 22.83 6.98 14.86
CA ALA A 151 22.70 7.47 16.23
C ALA A 151 22.11 8.90 16.33
N ASP A 152 22.42 9.76 15.36
CA ASP A 152 21.90 11.12 15.23
C ASP A 152 20.54 11.20 14.53
N LYS A 153 20.02 10.07 14.05
CA LYS A 153 18.74 9.95 13.31
C LYS A 153 18.66 10.80 12.05
N LYS A 154 19.80 11.16 11.46
CA LYS A 154 19.85 11.90 10.18
C LYS A 154 19.93 10.99 8.97
N LYS A 155 20.23 9.71 9.18
CA LYS A 155 20.34 8.70 8.13
C LYS A 155 19.61 7.44 8.53
N ALA A 156 19.16 6.72 7.54
CA ALA A 156 18.63 5.37 7.66
C ALA A 156 19.45 4.41 6.81
N LYS A 157 19.70 3.21 7.32
CA LYS A 157 20.24 2.07 6.58
C LYS A 157 19.11 1.08 6.38
N VAL A 158 18.81 0.77 5.13
CA VAL A 158 17.72 -0.13 4.74
C VAL A 158 18.24 -1.30 3.93
N GLU A 159 17.58 -2.45 4.06
CA GLU A 159 17.79 -3.60 3.19
C GLU A 159 16.53 -3.80 2.35
N ARG A 160 16.70 -4.15 1.06
CA ARG A 160 15.62 -4.60 0.19
C ARG A 160 16.03 -5.86 -0.57
N GLU A 161 15.05 -6.70 -0.87
CA GLU A 161 15.27 -7.88 -1.69
C GLU A 161 15.23 -7.51 -3.18
N ILE A 162 16.18 -8.08 -3.92
CA ILE A 162 16.27 -8.00 -5.38
C ILE A 162 16.46 -9.42 -5.94
N GLU A 163 16.36 -9.58 -7.25
CA GLU A 163 16.68 -10.86 -7.89
C GLU A 163 18.14 -11.25 -7.59
N GLY A 164 18.30 -12.44 -7.02
CA GLY A 164 19.63 -13.00 -6.71
C GLY A 164 20.31 -12.45 -5.45
N GLY A 165 19.67 -11.56 -4.66
CA GLY A 165 20.33 -11.05 -3.46
C GLY A 165 19.56 -9.98 -2.70
N LYS A 166 20.33 -9.20 -1.94
CA LYS A 166 19.83 -8.05 -1.18
C LYS A 166 20.69 -6.82 -1.46
N GLU A 167 20.04 -5.67 -1.54
CA GLU A 167 20.72 -4.38 -1.51
C GLU A 167 20.67 -3.78 -0.11
N VAL A 168 21.77 -3.18 0.30
CA VAL A 168 21.90 -2.41 1.54
C VAL A 168 22.19 -0.97 1.16
N ILE A 169 21.27 -0.07 1.50
CA ILE A 169 21.29 1.32 1.06
C ILE A 169 21.30 2.24 2.27
N GLU A 170 22.19 3.23 2.29
CA GLU A 170 22.17 4.33 3.25
C GLU A 170 21.49 5.55 2.64
N VAL A 171 20.51 6.13 3.36
CA VAL A 171 19.67 7.22 2.88
C VAL A 171 19.62 8.33 3.90
N ASN A 172 19.70 9.58 3.45
CA ASN A 172 19.47 10.75 4.33
C ASN A 172 17.96 10.89 4.62
N LEU A 173 17.65 11.33 5.85
CA LEU A 173 16.30 11.65 6.26
C LEU A 173 16.02 13.17 6.14
N PRO A 174 14.77 13.59 5.87
CA PRO A 174 13.59 12.75 5.66
C PRO A 174 13.61 11.97 4.34
N ALA A 175 12.93 10.82 4.32
CA ALA A 175 12.86 9.91 3.16
C ALA A 175 11.48 9.25 3.07
N VAL A 176 11.20 8.62 1.92
CA VAL A 176 10.02 7.78 1.71
C VAL A 176 10.45 6.33 1.55
N PHE A 177 9.90 5.42 2.35
CA PHE A 177 10.15 3.99 2.18
C PHE A 177 8.85 3.23 1.91
N THR A 178 8.92 2.23 1.02
CA THR A 178 7.79 1.32 0.82
C THR A 178 8.08 -0.03 1.49
N CYS A 179 7.16 -0.44 2.37
CA CYS A 179 7.34 -1.59 3.26
C CYS A 179 6.90 -2.90 2.58
N GLN A 180 7.76 -3.92 2.69
CA GLN A 180 7.54 -5.27 2.19
C GLN A 180 7.26 -6.23 3.36
N LYS A 181 6.60 -7.34 3.07
CA LYS A 181 6.53 -8.49 3.99
C LYS A 181 7.93 -8.93 4.40
N GLY A 182 8.13 -9.21 5.69
CA GLY A 182 9.43 -9.56 6.25
C GLY A 182 10.13 -8.41 6.99
N LEU A 183 9.66 -7.16 6.85
CA LEU A 183 10.15 -6.02 7.62
C LEU A 183 9.83 -6.20 9.13
N ASN A 184 8.63 -6.62 9.42
CA ASN A 184 8.12 -6.87 10.77
C ASN A 184 6.93 -7.82 10.72
N GLU A 185 6.30 -8.07 11.88
CA GLU A 185 5.01 -8.74 12.00
C GLU A 185 4.00 -7.75 12.60
N PRO A 186 2.95 -7.36 11.85
CA PRO A 186 1.95 -6.42 12.32
C PRO A 186 1.21 -6.95 13.55
N ARG A 187 1.09 -6.12 14.57
CA ARG A 187 0.30 -6.43 15.77
C ARG A 187 -1.20 -6.36 15.47
N TYR A 188 -1.96 -7.17 16.16
CA TYR A 188 -3.42 -7.04 16.19
C TYR A 188 -3.85 -5.90 17.11
N ALA A 189 -4.96 -5.25 16.74
CA ALA A 189 -5.59 -4.26 17.59
C ALA A 189 -6.16 -4.93 18.87
N SER A 190 -5.78 -4.42 20.03
CA SER A 190 -6.35 -4.89 21.30
C SER A 190 -7.74 -4.30 21.54
N LEU A 191 -8.57 -4.95 22.36
CA LEU A 191 -9.88 -4.40 22.75
C LEU A 191 -9.79 -2.98 23.33
N PRO A 192 -8.87 -2.67 24.27
CA PRO A 192 -8.66 -1.30 24.72
C PRO A 192 -8.21 -0.36 23.59
N GLY A 193 -7.41 -0.84 22.63
CA GLY A 193 -6.99 -0.09 21.43
C GLY A 193 -8.18 0.31 20.58
N ILE A 194 -9.10 -0.61 20.30
CA ILE A 194 -10.32 -0.36 19.53
C ILE A 194 -11.20 0.69 20.22
N MET A 195 -11.36 0.59 21.55
CA MET A 195 -12.14 1.58 22.32
C MET A 195 -11.52 2.98 22.30
N LYS A 196 -10.18 3.05 22.43
CA LYS A 196 -9.44 4.32 22.35
C LYS A 196 -9.49 4.92 20.93
N ALA A 197 -9.39 4.09 19.89
CA ALA A 197 -9.42 4.52 18.50
C ALA A 197 -10.70 5.31 18.14
N LYS A 198 -11.84 4.99 18.73
CA LYS A 198 -13.10 5.71 18.52
C LYS A 198 -13.00 7.21 18.88
N LYS A 199 -12.14 7.57 19.83
CA LYS A 199 -11.95 8.94 20.33
C LYS A 199 -10.76 9.67 19.69
N LYS A 200 -9.89 8.95 18.95
CA LYS A 200 -8.75 9.56 18.28
C LYS A 200 -9.19 10.41 17.09
N GLU A 201 -8.43 11.46 16.82
CA GLU A 201 -8.70 12.39 15.73
C GLU A 201 -8.61 11.71 14.36
N VAL A 202 -9.62 11.95 13.53
CA VAL A 202 -9.63 11.72 12.10
C VAL A 202 -9.91 13.07 11.44
N LYS A 203 -8.86 13.77 11.04
CA LYS A 203 -8.95 15.08 10.39
C LYS A 203 -9.37 14.90 8.93
N ALA A 204 -10.58 15.28 8.60
CA ALA A 204 -11.03 15.28 7.20
C ALA A 204 -10.52 16.53 6.46
N ILE A 205 -10.00 16.33 5.25
CA ILE A 205 -9.53 17.39 4.36
C ILE A 205 -10.21 17.20 3.01
N ASN A 206 -10.97 18.21 2.57
CA ASN A 206 -11.55 18.28 1.24
C ASN A 206 -10.62 19.05 0.27
N LEU A 207 -11.00 19.12 -1.00
CA LEU A 207 -10.22 19.80 -2.03
C LEU A 207 -9.94 21.28 -1.68
N ALA A 208 -10.93 22.00 -1.19
CA ALA A 208 -10.79 23.40 -0.84
C ALA A 208 -9.76 23.61 0.29
N ALA A 209 -9.79 22.78 1.32
CA ALA A 209 -8.83 22.80 2.42
C ALA A 209 -7.43 22.31 2.00
N LEU A 210 -7.36 21.43 1.00
CA LEU A 210 -6.11 20.97 0.42
C LEU A 210 -5.39 22.08 -0.36
N GLY A 211 -6.14 22.90 -1.11
CA GLY A 211 -5.63 24.04 -1.85
C GLY A 211 -5.09 23.71 -3.26
N LEU A 212 -5.45 22.54 -3.79
CA LEU A 212 -5.12 22.16 -5.16
C LEU A 212 -6.24 22.58 -6.14
N PRO A 213 -5.89 22.93 -7.38
CA PRO A 213 -6.87 23.08 -8.47
C PRO A 213 -7.58 21.73 -8.77
N ALA A 214 -8.86 21.79 -9.14
CA ALA A 214 -9.65 20.60 -9.40
C ALA A 214 -9.15 19.76 -10.59
N ASP A 215 -8.54 20.41 -11.57
CA ASP A 215 -7.92 19.76 -12.75
C ASP A 215 -6.63 19.00 -12.43
N GLN A 216 -6.13 19.10 -11.22
CA GLN A 216 -4.89 18.44 -10.77
C GLN A 216 -5.14 17.23 -9.86
N VAL A 217 -6.38 16.90 -9.58
CA VAL A 217 -6.78 15.80 -8.70
C VAL A 217 -7.82 14.90 -9.37
N GLY A 218 -8.12 13.76 -8.75
CA GLY A 218 -9.14 12.84 -9.23
C GLY A 218 -8.91 12.39 -10.68
N ALA A 219 -9.99 12.11 -11.38
CA ALA A 219 -9.94 11.70 -12.80
C ALA A 219 -9.35 12.78 -13.72
N ALA A 220 -9.51 14.08 -13.40
CA ALA A 220 -8.97 15.16 -14.20
C ALA A 220 -7.44 15.29 -14.10
N GLY A 221 -6.88 14.99 -12.92
CA GLY A 221 -5.43 15.01 -12.68
C GLY A 221 -4.72 13.72 -13.05
N ALA A 222 -5.46 12.64 -13.32
CA ALA A 222 -4.92 11.31 -13.62
C ALA A 222 -4.16 11.30 -14.96
N LYS A 223 -3.04 10.56 -15.01
CA LYS A 223 -2.21 10.33 -16.20
C LYS A 223 -2.55 9.03 -16.92
N THR A 224 -3.29 8.15 -16.25
CA THR A 224 -3.75 6.87 -16.78
C THR A 224 -5.26 6.78 -16.69
N LYS A 225 -5.87 6.02 -17.60
CA LYS A 225 -7.31 5.78 -17.62
C LYS A 225 -7.59 4.29 -17.79
N ILE A 226 -8.40 3.75 -16.92
CA ILE A 226 -8.89 2.37 -17.08
C ILE A 226 -9.99 2.39 -18.13
N ASN A 227 -9.79 1.67 -19.23
CA ASN A 227 -10.77 1.59 -20.31
C ASN A 227 -11.86 0.56 -20.00
N LYS A 228 -11.48 -0.61 -19.48
CA LYS A 228 -12.41 -1.70 -19.20
C LYS A 228 -11.84 -2.70 -18.20
N TYR A 229 -12.69 -3.19 -17.32
CA TYR A 229 -12.42 -4.35 -16.48
C TYR A 229 -12.88 -5.62 -17.19
N MET A 230 -12.07 -6.66 -17.18
CA MET A 230 -12.37 -7.97 -17.77
C MET A 230 -11.87 -9.08 -16.85
N PRO A 231 -12.57 -10.22 -16.77
CA PRO A 231 -12.01 -11.38 -16.08
C PRO A 231 -10.75 -11.87 -16.79
N PRO A 232 -9.81 -12.47 -16.07
CA PRO A 232 -8.67 -13.11 -16.72
C PRO A 232 -9.16 -14.22 -17.69
N PRO A 233 -8.42 -14.49 -18.78
CA PRO A 233 -8.76 -15.58 -19.67
C PRO A 233 -8.79 -16.91 -18.91
N SER A 234 -9.75 -17.78 -19.25
CA SER A 234 -9.83 -19.10 -18.64
C SER A 234 -8.54 -19.88 -18.89
N ARG A 235 -8.01 -20.48 -17.84
CA ARG A 235 -6.88 -21.40 -18.03
C ARG A 235 -7.32 -22.60 -18.86
N PRO A 236 -6.51 -23.04 -19.84
CA PRO A 236 -6.79 -24.25 -20.54
C PRO A 236 -6.83 -25.44 -19.56
N PRO A 237 -7.61 -26.49 -19.85
CA PRO A 237 -7.62 -27.70 -19.05
C PRO A 237 -6.19 -28.24 -18.86
N GLY A 238 -5.85 -28.67 -17.64
CA GLY A 238 -4.56 -29.30 -17.38
C GLY A 238 -4.41 -30.61 -18.18
N LYS A 239 -3.20 -30.94 -18.59
CA LYS A 239 -2.87 -32.23 -19.17
C LYS A 239 -2.65 -33.27 -18.08
N ILE A 240 -3.45 -34.30 -18.04
CA ILE A 240 -3.26 -35.43 -17.14
C ILE A 240 -2.34 -36.44 -17.83
N VAL A 241 -1.20 -36.70 -17.20
CA VAL A 241 -0.26 -37.72 -17.69
C VAL A 241 -0.60 -39.04 -16.99
N SER A 242 -1.24 -39.94 -17.73
CA SER A 242 -1.61 -41.27 -17.24
C SER A 242 -0.60 -42.35 -17.71
N GLY A 243 -0.57 -43.47 -17.02
CA GLY A 243 0.31 -44.62 -17.24
C GLY A 243 0.88 -45.15 -15.92
N GLU A 244 1.75 -46.18 -16.02
CA GLU A 244 2.51 -46.68 -14.88
C GLU A 244 3.37 -45.54 -14.29
N VAL A 245 3.59 -45.58 -12.99
CA VAL A 245 4.23 -44.46 -12.23
C VAL A 245 5.54 -44.02 -12.88
N LEU A 246 6.39 -44.92 -13.25
CA LEU A 246 7.70 -44.60 -13.82
C LEU A 246 7.56 -43.99 -15.22
N GLU A 247 6.70 -44.54 -16.06
CA GLU A 247 6.45 -43.99 -17.39
C GLU A 247 5.77 -42.63 -17.37
N ALA A 248 4.80 -42.45 -16.49
CA ALA A 248 4.13 -41.18 -16.30
C ALA A 248 5.11 -40.09 -15.82
N ALA A 249 6.00 -40.42 -14.86
CA ALA A 249 7.05 -39.51 -14.38
C ALA A 249 8.00 -39.12 -15.50
N GLN A 250 8.51 -40.08 -16.30
CA GLN A 250 9.39 -39.80 -17.42
C GLN A 250 8.72 -38.92 -18.47
N LYS A 251 7.46 -39.19 -18.79
CA LYS A 251 6.67 -38.40 -19.74
C LYS A 251 6.43 -36.98 -19.21
N LEU A 252 6.12 -36.84 -17.93
CA LEU A 252 5.98 -35.52 -17.29
C LEU A 252 7.26 -34.70 -17.37
N VAL A 253 8.42 -35.27 -17.02
CA VAL A 253 9.72 -34.58 -17.11
C VAL A 253 9.98 -34.15 -18.55
N LYS A 254 9.68 -35.02 -19.55
CA LYS A 254 9.85 -34.66 -20.95
C LYS A 254 8.96 -33.48 -21.36
N LEU A 255 7.69 -33.47 -20.94
CA LEU A 255 6.76 -32.36 -21.20
C LEU A 255 7.20 -31.06 -20.54
N LEU A 256 7.70 -31.12 -19.29
CA LEU A 256 8.22 -29.95 -18.59
C LEU A 256 9.47 -29.37 -19.27
N ARG A 257 10.33 -30.23 -19.81
CA ARG A 257 11.57 -29.81 -20.48
C ARG A 257 11.35 -29.34 -21.91
N GLU A 258 10.60 -30.08 -22.72
CA GLU A 258 10.49 -29.83 -24.16
C GLU A 258 9.35 -28.87 -24.50
N GLU A 259 8.19 -29.00 -23.83
CA GLU A 259 6.99 -28.21 -24.11
C GLU A 259 6.90 -26.97 -23.22
N ALA A 260 6.96 -27.15 -21.91
CA ALA A 260 6.83 -26.06 -20.96
C ALA A 260 8.11 -25.25 -20.76
N LYS A 261 9.30 -25.86 -21.03
CA LYS A 261 10.64 -25.23 -20.90
C LYS A 261 10.90 -24.61 -19.52
N VAL A 262 10.47 -25.29 -18.47
CA VAL A 262 10.61 -24.83 -17.08
C VAL A 262 11.64 -25.62 -16.27
N VAL A 263 12.23 -26.68 -16.84
CA VAL A 263 13.32 -27.48 -16.27
C VAL A 263 14.33 -27.87 -17.34
#